data_0b8698e6bec7fba1441e1dc363965721
#
_entry.id   0b8698e6bec7fba1441e1dc363965721
#
_cell.length_a   1.000
_cell.length_b   1.000
_cell.length_c   1.000
_cell.angle_alpha   90.00
_cell.angle_beta   90.00
_cell.angle_gamma   90.00
#
_symmetry.space_group_name_H-M   'P 1'
#
loop_
_entity.id
_entity.type
_entity.pdbx_description
1 polymer ?
#
loop_
_entity_poly.entity_id
_entity_poly.type
_entity_poly.pdbx_seq_one_letter_code
_entity_poly.pdbx_strand_id
1 'polypeptide(L)'
;MEHKTFHGNITPADISKALFAHFHRGNYRVQQIGSGENIIIQIASIFNATSGGQTSIGVSVQKFEDGVMVQIGKQSWMGVAASLGKTALSAIRNPLSFLGRIDDVAQDIESLSIRDEIWSVINQTAYNRGASFELSDRLKRYVCNYCDTPNPVGESSCIACGAPLGSIQPRTCKFCGYIVTSAESVCPNCKKPNFG
;
A
#
# COMPACT_ATOMS: atom_id res chain seq x y z
N MET A 1 -3.95 6.11 -14.50
CA MET A 1 -4.08 5.91 -13.04
C MET A 1 -2.87 5.15 -12.57
N GLU A 2 -2.23 5.62 -11.54
CA GLU A 2 -1.07 4.94 -10.96
C GLU A 2 -1.51 4.26 -9.66
N HIS A 3 -1.19 2.97 -9.52
CA HIS A 3 -1.45 2.22 -8.30
C HIS A 3 -0.20 1.44 -7.89
N LYS A 4 -0.02 1.28 -6.59
CA LYS A 4 1.08 0.49 -6.00
C LYS A 4 0.54 -0.30 -4.81
N THR A 5 1.02 -1.52 -4.67
CA THR A 5 0.73 -2.38 -3.52
C THR A 5 1.99 -2.52 -2.69
N PHE A 6 1.86 -2.29 -1.39
CA PHE A 6 2.93 -2.45 -0.41
C PHE A 6 2.57 -3.61 0.51
N HIS A 7 3.47 -4.57 0.64
CA HIS A 7 3.34 -5.73 1.50
C HIS A 7 4.15 -5.53 2.78
N GLY A 8 3.60 -5.90 3.92
CA GLY A 8 4.25 -5.79 5.23
C GLY A 8 3.34 -5.18 6.29
N ASN A 9 3.93 -4.82 7.43
CA ASN A 9 3.18 -4.28 8.57
C ASN A 9 2.85 -2.78 8.40
N ILE A 10 2.05 -2.47 7.39
CA ILE A 10 1.57 -1.12 7.08
C ILE A 10 0.05 -1.10 7.02
N THR A 11 -0.55 -0.01 7.47
CA THR A 11 -1.99 0.18 7.50
C THR A 11 -2.41 1.42 6.72
N PRO A 12 -3.69 1.51 6.26
CA PRO A 12 -4.21 2.72 5.65
C PRO A 12 -4.07 3.95 6.55
N ALA A 13 -4.21 3.78 7.87
CA ALA A 13 -4.05 4.85 8.84
C ALA A 13 -2.61 5.38 8.93
N ASP A 14 -1.60 4.55 8.72
CA ASP A 14 -0.19 4.99 8.71
C ASP A 14 0.06 5.93 7.55
N ILE A 15 -0.40 5.58 6.36
CA ILE A 15 -0.29 6.43 5.16
C ILE A 15 -1.09 7.72 5.33
N SER A 16 -2.34 7.63 5.82
CA SER A 16 -3.16 8.80 6.05
C SER A 16 -2.49 9.80 7.00
N LYS A 17 -1.99 9.33 8.14
CA LYS A 17 -1.28 10.17 9.12
C LYS A 17 -0.04 10.84 8.53
N ALA A 18 0.74 10.11 7.73
CA ALA A 18 1.93 10.65 7.10
C ALA A 18 1.59 11.75 6.08
N LEU A 19 0.59 11.52 5.22
CA LEU A 19 0.14 12.53 4.25
C LEU A 19 -0.45 13.76 4.94
N PHE A 20 -1.24 13.58 6.00
CA PHE A 20 -1.72 14.70 6.80
C PHE A 20 -0.59 15.50 7.42
N ALA A 21 0.38 14.84 8.06
CA ALA A 21 1.52 15.50 8.69
C ALA A 21 2.35 16.30 7.70
N HIS A 22 2.46 15.81 6.46
CA HIS A 22 3.25 16.46 5.42
C HIS A 22 2.51 17.64 4.77
N PHE A 23 1.26 17.43 4.33
CA PHE A 23 0.51 18.40 3.52
C PHE A 23 -0.39 19.35 4.32
N HIS A 24 -0.66 19.09 5.60
CA HIS A 24 -1.45 20.00 6.43
C HIS A 24 -0.70 21.30 6.79
N ARG A 25 0.60 21.34 6.52
CA ARG A 25 1.44 22.52 6.73
C ARG A 25 1.72 23.19 5.39
N GLY A 26 1.19 24.38 5.17
CA GLY A 26 1.47 25.17 3.97
C GLY A 26 0.23 25.45 3.12
N ASN A 27 0.37 25.43 1.80
CA ASN A 27 -0.61 25.91 0.85
C ASN A 27 -1.64 24.85 0.39
N TYR A 28 -1.83 23.79 1.18
CA TYR A 28 -2.73 22.69 0.83
C TYR A 28 -3.87 22.55 1.84
N ARG A 29 -5.01 22.18 1.33
CA ARG A 29 -6.12 21.62 2.11
C ARG A 29 -6.05 20.11 2.05
N VAL A 30 -6.14 19.46 3.19
CA VAL A 30 -6.16 18.00 3.28
C VAL A 30 -7.40 17.57 4.03
N GLN A 31 -8.11 16.59 3.49
CA GLN A 31 -9.21 15.94 4.22
C GLN A 31 -9.16 14.44 4.05
N GLN A 32 -9.65 13.73 5.05
CA GLN A 32 -9.82 12.30 5.03
C GLN A 32 -11.31 11.94 4.94
N ILE A 33 -11.61 10.97 4.10
CA ILE A 33 -12.93 10.38 3.94
C ILE A 33 -12.79 8.88 4.21
N GLY A 34 -13.65 8.33 5.06
CA GLY A 34 -13.58 6.94 5.46
C GLY A 34 -12.60 6.70 6.62
N SER A 35 -12.56 5.45 7.08
CA SER A 35 -11.73 5.00 8.19
C SER A 35 -11.53 3.48 8.13
N GLY A 36 -10.61 2.96 8.94
CA GLY A 36 -10.34 1.53 9.02
C GLY A 36 -9.61 1.01 7.79
N GLU A 37 -10.25 0.11 7.06
CA GLU A 37 -9.64 -0.60 5.93
C GLU A 37 -9.63 0.19 4.62
N ASN A 38 -10.48 1.21 4.49
CA ASN A 38 -10.61 2.03 3.29
C ASN A 38 -10.60 3.50 3.66
N ILE A 39 -9.57 4.20 3.21
CA ILE A 39 -9.38 5.63 3.46
C ILE A 39 -9.14 6.33 2.12
N ILE A 40 -9.78 7.46 1.92
CA ILE A 40 -9.49 8.38 0.81
C ILE A 40 -8.96 9.67 1.42
N ILE A 41 -7.80 10.11 0.97
CA ILE A 41 -7.21 11.40 1.33
C ILE A 41 -7.33 12.30 0.12
N GLN A 42 -7.94 13.47 0.29
CA GLN A 42 -7.99 14.51 -0.73
C GLN A 42 -7.01 15.62 -0.37
N ILE A 43 -6.20 16.01 -1.35
CA ILE A 43 -5.20 17.09 -1.23
C ILE A 43 -5.49 18.09 -2.34
N ALA A 44 -5.71 19.34 -1.98
CA ALA A 44 -6.00 20.43 -2.92
C ALA A 44 -5.16 21.66 -2.58
N SER A 45 -4.70 22.40 -3.60
CA SER A 45 -4.05 23.69 -3.42
C SER A 45 -5.06 24.74 -2.93
N ILE A 46 -4.63 25.61 -2.02
CA ILE A 46 -5.47 26.71 -1.52
C ILE A 46 -5.60 27.82 -2.59
N PHE A 47 -4.61 27.95 -3.48
CA PHE A 47 -4.49 29.10 -4.39
C PHE A 47 -5.30 28.97 -5.70
N ASN A 48 -5.77 27.80 -6.09
CA ASN A 48 -6.41 27.58 -7.38
C ASN A 48 -7.94 27.42 -7.30
N ALA A 49 -8.61 28.22 -6.49
CA ALA A 49 -10.07 28.31 -6.48
C ALA A 49 -10.58 29.21 -7.63
N THR A 50 -10.46 28.76 -8.88
CA THR A 50 -11.15 29.41 -10.01
C THR A 50 -12.57 28.85 -10.15
N SER A 51 -13.45 29.66 -10.73
CA SER A 51 -14.88 29.37 -10.92
C SER A 51 -15.13 28.11 -11.76
N GLY A 52 -15.26 26.97 -11.14
CA GLY A 52 -15.48 25.68 -11.82
C GLY A 52 -15.37 24.47 -10.89
N GLY A 53 -15.13 24.69 -9.61
CA GLY A 53 -14.88 23.63 -8.63
C GLY A 53 -13.39 23.41 -8.42
N GLN A 54 -13.02 23.14 -7.18
CA GLN A 54 -11.64 22.91 -6.79
C GLN A 54 -11.24 21.47 -7.16
N THR A 55 -10.27 21.33 -8.07
CA THR A 55 -9.67 20.02 -8.38
C THR A 55 -8.77 19.60 -7.23
N SER A 56 -8.84 18.35 -6.84
CA SER A 56 -7.99 17.75 -5.83
C SER A 56 -7.30 16.51 -6.36
N ILE A 57 -6.20 16.16 -5.75
CA ILE A 57 -5.61 14.84 -5.90
C ILE A 57 -6.19 13.94 -4.82
N GLY A 58 -6.81 12.84 -5.24
CA GLY A 58 -7.31 11.80 -4.36
C GLY A 58 -6.31 10.67 -4.22
N VAL A 59 -6.03 10.30 -2.99
CA VAL A 59 -5.24 9.13 -2.63
C VAL A 59 -6.17 8.12 -1.97
N SER A 60 -6.50 7.06 -2.68
CA SER A 60 -7.26 5.94 -2.13
C SER A 60 -6.30 4.93 -1.53
N VAL A 61 -6.50 4.58 -0.27
CA VAL A 61 -5.69 3.60 0.45
C VAL A 61 -6.61 2.51 0.97
N GLN A 62 -6.39 1.29 0.54
CA GLN A 62 -7.18 0.13 0.92
C GLN A 62 -6.31 -0.90 1.62
N LYS A 63 -6.85 -1.52 2.66
CA LYS A 63 -6.23 -2.71 3.25
C LYS A 63 -6.25 -3.85 2.24
N PHE A 64 -5.12 -4.48 2.03
CA PHE A 64 -4.96 -5.60 1.11
C PHE A 64 -4.17 -6.70 1.80
N GLU A 65 -4.77 -7.86 1.92
CA GLU A 65 -4.19 -9.05 2.56
C GLU A 65 -3.21 -8.75 3.71
N ASP A 66 -1.93 -8.65 3.41
CA ASP A 66 -0.83 -8.39 4.35
C ASP A 66 -0.19 -7.00 4.18
N GLY A 67 -0.92 -6.06 3.60
CA GLY A 67 -0.41 -4.74 3.32
C GLY A 67 -1.48 -3.74 2.95
N VAL A 68 -1.14 -2.82 2.06
CA VAL A 68 -2.05 -1.81 1.54
C VAL A 68 -1.90 -1.63 0.04
N MET A 69 -3.01 -1.39 -0.63
CA MET A 69 -3.06 -0.91 -2.01
C MET A 69 -3.30 0.59 -2.00
N VAL A 70 -2.47 1.33 -2.71
CA VAL A 70 -2.57 2.78 -2.86
C VAL A 70 -2.82 3.13 -4.31
N GLN A 71 -3.78 4.01 -4.54
CA GLN A 71 -4.11 4.51 -5.87
C GLN A 71 -4.22 6.04 -5.83
N ILE A 72 -3.59 6.70 -6.81
CA ILE A 72 -3.63 8.16 -6.94
C ILE A 72 -4.35 8.55 -8.22
N GLY A 73 -5.25 9.54 -8.10
CA GLY A 73 -5.99 10.08 -9.23
C GLY A 73 -6.47 11.51 -8.98
N LYS A 74 -6.83 12.21 -10.06
CA LYS A 74 -7.51 13.50 -9.95
C LYS A 74 -8.97 13.27 -9.58
N GLN A 75 -9.53 14.10 -8.74
CA GLN A 75 -10.95 14.10 -8.39
C GLN A 75 -11.43 15.49 -7.99
N SER A 76 -12.74 15.72 -8.07
CA SER A 76 -13.34 16.95 -7.57
C SER A 76 -13.25 16.99 -6.04
N TRP A 77 -12.95 18.15 -5.49
CA TRP A 77 -12.97 18.35 -4.04
C TRP A 77 -14.38 18.11 -3.49
N MET A 78 -14.53 17.14 -2.63
CA MET A 78 -15.80 16.91 -1.94
C MET A 78 -15.82 17.75 -0.66
N GLY A 79 -16.65 18.80 -0.64
CA GLY A 79 -16.85 19.59 0.59
C GLY A 79 -17.36 18.71 1.74
N VAL A 80 -17.08 19.13 2.99
CA VAL A 80 -17.45 18.41 4.22
C VAL A 80 -18.93 18.01 4.28
N ALA A 81 -19.82 18.80 3.66
CA ALA A 81 -21.26 18.52 3.58
C ALA A 81 -21.61 17.30 2.71
N ALA A 82 -20.79 16.95 1.72
CA ALA A 82 -21.01 15.78 0.87
C ALA A 82 -20.56 14.47 1.55
N SER A 83 -19.74 14.54 2.59
CA SER A 83 -19.24 13.37 3.31
C SER A 83 -20.28 12.66 4.17
N LEU A 84 -21.44 13.29 4.41
CA LEU A 84 -22.51 12.76 5.28
C LEU A 84 -23.66 12.11 4.51
N GLY A 85 -23.63 12.11 3.17
CA GLY A 85 -24.69 11.54 2.33
C GLY A 85 -24.40 10.12 1.84
N LYS A 86 -25.43 9.47 1.28
CA LYS A 86 -25.36 8.12 0.68
C LYS A 86 -24.24 7.96 -0.39
N THR A 87 -23.80 9.08 -0.98
CA THR A 87 -22.74 9.14 -1.99
C THR A 87 -21.36 8.82 -1.37
N ALA A 88 -21.12 9.22 -0.13
CA ALA A 88 -19.87 8.88 0.57
C ALA A 88 -19.79 7.39 0.90
N LEU A 89 -20.93 6.76 1.23
CA LEU A 89 -20.97 5.31 1.49
C LEU A 89 -20.70 4.49 0.21
N SER A 90 -21.14 4.96 -0.95
CA SER A 90 -20.85 4.28 -2.22
C SER A 90 -19.39 4.43 -2.64
N ALA A 91 -18.76 5.57 -2.33
CA ALA A 91 -17.33 5.80 -2.55
C ALA A 91 -16.45 4.88 -1.68
N ILE A 92 -16.87 4.64 -0.46
CA ILE A 92 -16.18 3.74 0.48
C ILE A 92 -16.30 2.28 0.02
N ARG A 93 -17.43 1.90 -0.57
CA ARG A 93 -17.65 0.53 -1.08
C ARG A 93 -16.98 0.26 -2.43
N ASN A 94 -16.79 1.27 -3.25
CA ASN A 94 -16.15 1.14 -4.55
C ASN A 94 -15.36 2.41 -4.90
N PRO A 95 -14.18 2.63 -4.26
CA PRO A 95 -13.38 3.84 -4.44
C PRO A 95 -12.89 4.03 -5.89
N LEU A 96 -12.83 2.95 -6.67
CA LEU A 96 -12.46 3.00 -8.07
C LEU A 96 -13.48 3.74 -8.95
N SER A 97 -14.75 3.76 -8.56
CA SER A 97 -15.82 4.43 -9.34
C SER A 97 -15.71 5.96 -9.33
N PHE A 98 -15.00 6.52 -8.35
CA PHE A 98 -14.83 7.98 -8.23
C PHE A 98 -13.66 8.53 -9.05
N LEU A 99 -12.70 7.68 -9.40
CA LEU A 99 -11.52 8.10 -10.15
C LEU A 99 -11.74 8.18 -11.66
N GLY A 100 -12.90 7.75 -12.16
CA GLY A 100 -13.17 7.56 -13.58
C GLY A 100 -13.84 8.72 -14.32
N ARG A 101 -14.03 9.92 -13.72
CA ARG A 101 -14.88 10.97 -14.30
C ARG A 101 -14.21 12.30 -14.62
N ILE A 102 -12.91 12.35 -14.79
CA ILE A 102 -12.25 13.59 -15.21
C ILE A 102 -11.36 13.30 -16.41
N ASP A 103 -12.01 13.21 -17.55
CA ASP A 103 -11.38 13.47 -18.84
C ASP A 103 -11.30 15.00 -19.02
N ASP A 104 -10.16 15.46 -19.52
CA ASP A 104 -9.88 16.83 -19.94
C ASP A 104 -9.83 17.93 -18.86
N VAL A 105 -8.72 18.00 -18.15
CA VAL A 105 -8.17 19.32 -17.80
C VAL A 105 -6.65 19.29 -17.96
N ALA A 106 -6.22 20.23 -18.78
CA ALA A 106 -4.84 20.54 -19.13
C ALA A 106 -3.83 20.40 -18.00
N GLN A 107 -2.75 19.82 -18.34
CA GLN A 107 -1.43 19.76 -17.77
C GLN A 107 -1.11 20.91 -16.81
N ASP A 108 -1.37 20.73 -15.54
CA ASP A 108 -0.74 21.54 -14.51
C ASP A 108 0.54 20.84 -14.08
N ILE A 109 1.68 21.46 -14.40
CA ILE A 109 3.01 21.05 -13.93
C ILE A 109 3.01 20.91 -12.39
N GLU A 110 2.27 21.79 -11.70
CA GLU A 110 2.04 21.73 -10.26
C GLU A 110 1.38 20.42 -9.81
N SER A 111 0.43 19.88 -10.57
CA SER A 111 -0.23 18.61 -10.24
C SER A 111 0.69 17.39 -10.39
N LEU A 112 1.73 17.48 -11.21
CA LEU A 112 2.74 16.43 -11.35
C LEU A 112 3.70 16.45 -10.15
N SER A 113 4.19 17.62 -9.75
CA SER A 113 5.11 17.75 -8.62
C SER A 113 4.46 17.32 -7.29
N ILE A 114 3.18 17.65 -7.07
CA ILE A 114 2.41 17.20 -5.89
C ILE A 114 2.26 15.68 -5.90
N ARG A 115 2.03 15.07 -7.06
CA ARG A 115 1.90 13.62 -7.16
C ARG A 115 3.19 12.90 -6.80
N ASP A 116 4.33 13.39 -7.29
CA ASP A 116 5.64 12.85 -6.97
C ASP A 116 5.95 13.00 -5.49
N GLU A 117 5.59 14.14 -4.90
CA GLU A 117 5.72 14.39 -3.48
C GLU A 117 4.85 13.44 -2.63
N ILE A 118 3.61 13.21 -3.04
CA ILE A 118 2.71 12.23 -2.41
C ILE A 118 3.34 10.82 -2.45
N TRP A 119 3.86 10.38 -3.60
CA TRP A 119 4.53 9.10 -3.71
C TRP A 119 5.80 9.02 -2.86
N SER A 120 6.55 10.10 -2.76
CA SER A 120 7.73 10.17 -1.89
C SER A 120 7.36 9.92 -0.43
N VAL A 121 6.32 10.60 0.08
CA VAL A 121 5.83 10.43 1.46
C VAL A 121 5.33 9.01 1.70
N ILE A 122 4.60 8.43 0.74
CA ILE A 122 4.07 7.07 0.85
C ILE A 122 5.21 6.06 0.87
N ASN A 123 6.17 6.16 -0.06
CA ASN A 123 7.31 5.26 -0.13
C ASN A 123 8.16 5.33 1.15
N GLN A 124 8.42 6.53 1.66
CA GLN A 124 9.16 6.71 2.91
C GLN A 124 8.41 6.11 4.11
N THR A 125 7.09 6.26 4.14
CA THR A 125 6.25 5.67 5.19
C THR A 125 6.29 4.15 5.12
N ALA A 126 6.16 3.58 3.93
CA ALA A 126 6.26 2.14 3.70
C ALA A 126 7.62 1.60 4.14
N TYR A 127 8.70 2.24 3.71
CA TYR A 127 10.06 1.87 4.10
C TYR A 127 10.26 1.89 5.62
N ASN A 128 9.81 2.94 6.29
CA ASN A 128 9.93 3.09 7.75
C ASN A 128 9.12 2.03 8.51
N ARG A 129 8.09 1.45 7.90
CA ARG A 129 7.28 0.36 8.43
C ARG A 129 7.79 -1.03 8.02
N GLY A 130 8.89 -1.10 7.28
CA GLY A 130 9.41 -2.36 6.74
C GLY A 130 8.51 -2.99 5.67
N ALA A 131 7.67 -2.18 5.04
CA ALA A 131 6.84 -2.62 3.91
C ALA A 131 7.58 -2.40 2.59
N SER A 132 7.36 -3.29 1.63
CA SER A 132 8.00 -3.26 0.31
C SER A 132 7.02 -3.66 -0.80
N PHE A 133 7.49 -3.58 -2.05
CA PHE A 133 6.74 -4.10 -3.21
C PHE A 133 6.86 -5.62 -3.37
N GLU A 134 7.78 -6.25 -2.65
CA GLU A 134 7.92 -7.70 -2.67
C GLU A 134 6.78 -8.34 -1.89
N LEU A 135 6.27 -9.45 -2.41
CA LEU A 135 5.31 -10.27 -1.69
C LEU A 135 5.88 -10.64 -0.32
N SER A 136 5.07 -10.49 0.71
CA SER A 136 5.45 -10.98 2.03
C SER A 136 5.68 -12.49 2.00
N ASP A 137 6.51 -12.98 2.90
CA ASP A 137 6.78 -14.41 3.00
C ASP A 137 5.51 -15.22 3.24
N ARG A 138 4.50 -14.63 3.86
CA ARG A 138 3.19 -15.22 4.07
C ARG A 138 2.45 -15.54 2.76
N LEU A 139 2.62 -14.70 1.72
CA LEU A 139 1.98 -14.86 0.41
C LEU A 139 2.85 -15.65 -0.58
N LYS A 140 4.12 -15.82 -0.31
CA LYS A 140 4.99 -16.64 -1.14
C LYS A 140 4.50 -18.08 -1.17
N ARG A 141 4.78 -18.76 -2.26
CA ARG A 141 4.51 -20.19 -2.44
C ARG A 141 5.79 -20.88 -2.87
N TYR A 142 6.01 -22.07 -2.34
CA TYR A 142 7.14 -22.91 -2.69
C TYR A 142 6.66 -24.13 -3.44
N VAL A 143 7.24 -24.34 -4.61
CA VAL A 143 6.84 -25.44 -5.50
C VAL A 143 7.45 -26.75 -5.02
N CYS A 144 6.64 -27.79 -4.91
CA CYS A 144 7.10 -29.12 -4.53
C CYS A 144 7.95 -29.72 -5.67
N ASN A 145 9.14 -30.21 -5.35
CA ASN A 145 10.04 -30.82 -6.34
C ASN A 145 9.56 -32.17 -6.90
N TYR A 146 8.48 -32.73 -6.33
CA TYR A 146 7.95 -34.05 -6.75
C TYR A 146 6.70 -33.93 -7.62
N CYS A 147 5.85 -32.95 -7.39
CA CYS A 147 4.56 -32.85 -8.08
C CYS A 147 4.23 -31.43 -8.56
N ASP A 148 5.16 -30.51 -8.49
CA ASP A 148 5.05 -29.11 -8.92
C ASP A 148 3.88 -28.32 -8.29
N THR A 149 3.30 -28.84 -7.21
CA THR A 149 2.23 -28.13 -6.50
C THR A 149 2.80 -26.98 -5.65
N PRO A 150 2.25 -25.74 -5.75
CA PRO A 150 2.65 -24.63 -4.92
C PRO A 150 2.11 -24.78 -3.48
N ASN A 151 2.99 -24.68 -2.51
CA ASN A 151 2.70 -24.85 -1.08
C ASN A 151 2.90 -23.55 -0.30
N PRO A 152 2.08 -23.28 0.72
CA PRO A 152 2.29 -22.15 1.63
C PRO A 152 3.64 -22.22 2.36
N VAL A 153 4.11 -21.07 2.82
CA VAL A 153 5.28 -20.98 3.71
C VAL A 153 4.96 -21.65 5.05
N GLY A 154 5.90 -22.48 5.55
CA GLY A 154 5.76 -23.16 6.84
C GLY A 154 5.21 -24.58 6.77
N GLU A 155 4.73 -25.05 5.63
CA GLU A 155 4.27 -26.42 5.45
C GLU A 155 5.46 -27.39 5.48
N SER A 156 5.41 -28.40 6.34
CA SER A 156 6.45 -29.41 6.45
C SER A 156 6.38 -30.49 5.34
N SER A 157 5.19 -30.65 4.77
CA SER A 157 4.91 -31.62 3.71
C SER A 157 4.01 -31.01 2.62
N CYS A 158 4.14 -31.51 1.41
CA CYS A 158 3.33 -31.06 0.29
C CYS A 158 1.84 -31.37 0.50
N ILE A 159 0.99 -30.36 0.34
CA ILE A 159 -0.46 -30.47 0.51
C ILE A 159 -1.13 -31.43 -0.51
N ALA A 160 -0.47 -31.71 -1.64
CA ALA A 160 -1.00 -32.57 -2.69
C ALA A 160 -0.45 -34.00 -2.61
N CYS A 161 0.88 -34.20 -2.53
CA CYS A 161 1.49 -35.50 -2.61
C CYS A 161 2.12 -35.99 -1.29
N GLY A 162 2.13 -35.18 -0.24
CA GLY A 162 2.67 -35.54 1.06
C GLY A 162 4.21 -35.57 1.13
N ALA A 163 4.92 -35.25 0.04
CA ALA A 163 6.38 -35.23 0.04
C ALA A 163 6.93 -34.20 1.01
N PRO A 164 8.08 -34.46 1.69
CA PRO A 164 8.67 -33.53 2.65
C PRO A 164 9.18 -32.26 1.95
N LEU A 165 8.86 -31.10 2.49
CA LEU A 165 9.25 -29.79 1.97
C LEU A 165 10.41 -29.12 2.72
N GLY A 166 10.97 -29.79 3.70
CA GLY A 166 11.98 -29.21 4.61
C GLY A 166 13.22 -28.64 3.92
N SER A 167 13.56 -29.10 2.71
CA SER A 167 14.70 -28.59 1.93
C SER A 167 14.41 -27.31 1.15
N ILE A 168 13.14 -27.00 0.88
CA ILE A 168 12.72 -25.82 0.11
C ILE A 168 12.05 -24.75 0.98
N GLN A 169 11.61 -25.11 2.17
CA GLN A 169 10.97 -24.16 3.08
C GLN A 169 12.00 -23.23 3.74
N PRO A 170 11.68 -21.92 3.85
CA PRO A 170 12.53 -21.00 4.55
C PRO A 170 12.56 -21.28 6.06
N ARG A 171 13.65 -20.88 6.70
CA ARG A 171 13.83 -20.96 8.14
C ARG A 171 13.84 -19.57 8.77
N THR A 172 13.51 -19.49 10.04
CA THR A 172 13.57 -18.24 10.78
C THR A 172 14.94 -18.10 11.45
N CYS A 173 15.59 -16.96 11.28
CA CYS A 173 16.83 -16.65 11.98
C CYS A 173 16.61 -16.65 13.50
N LYS A 174 17.37 -17.45 14.24
CA LYS A 174 17.27 -17.57 15.70
C LYS A 174 17.58 -16.28 16.47
N PHE A 175 18.30 -15.34 15.83
CA PHE A 175 18.75 -14.12 16.49
C PHE A 175 17.83 -12.91 16.26
N CYS A 176 17.25 -12.78 15.07
CA CYS A 176 16.48 -11.60 14.72
C CYS A 176 15.10 -11.90 14.11
N GLY A 177 14.73 -13.17 13.97
CA GLY A 177 13.45 -13.57 13.41
C GLY A 177 13.32 -13.38 11.88
N TYR A 178 14.38 -12.93 11.20
CA TYR A 178 14.37 -12.75 9.76
C TYR A 178 14.26 -14.10 9.04
N ILE A 179 13.45 -14.16 7.98
CA ILE A 179 13.28 -15.39 7.21
C ILE A 179 14.47 -15.55 6.26
N VAL A 180 15.12 -16.69 6.35
CA VAL A 180 16.29 -17.07 5.55
C VAL A 180 15.99 -18.34 4.77
N THR A 181 16.51 -18.43 3.55
CA THR A 181 16.38 -19.63 2.74
C THR A 181 17.30 -20.74 3.22
N SER A 182 17.04 -21.97 2.86
CA SER A 182 17.87 -23.12 3.23
C SER A 182 19.31 -23.04 2.68
N ALA A 183 19.53 -22.24 1.62
CA ALA A 183 20.84 -22.02 1.03
C ALA A 183 21.69 -20.97 1.77
N GLU A 184 21.08 -20.15 2.62
CA GLU A 184 21.76 -19.06 3.32
C GLU A 184 22.31 -19.53 4.65
N SER A 185 23.62 -19.61 4.74
CA SER A 185 24.35 -19.96 5.97
C SER A 185 24.50 -18.78 6.95
N VAL A 186 24.35 -17.54 6.45
CA VAL A 186 24.45 -16.30 7.22
C VAL A 186 23.19 -15.49 7.01
N CYS A 187 22.59 -15.02 8.10
CA CYS A 187 21.40 -14.17 7.99
C CYS A 187 21.72 -12.85 7.30
N PRO A 188 21.04 -12.49 6.20
CA PRO A 188 21.31 -11.24 5.48
C PRO A 188 20.98 -9.99 6.29
N ASN A 189 20.07 -10.10 7.28
CA ASN A 189 19.66 -8.99 8.13
C ASN A 189 20.65 -8.73 9.28
N CYS A 190 20.89 -9.71 10.15
CA CYS A 190 21.74 -9.51 11.34
C CYS A 190 23.19 -9.97 11.17
N LYS A 191 23.57 -10.53 10.02
CA LYS A 191 24.90 -11.01 9.64
C LYS A 191 25.45 -12.12 10.56
N LYS A 192 24.61 -12.74 11.39
CA LYS A 192 24.99 -13.86 12.24
C LYS A 192 24.82 -15.19 11.51
N PRO A 193 25.66 -16.19 11.82
CA PRO A 193 25.51 -17.52 11.23
C PRO A 193 24.20 -18.17 11.71
N ASN A 194 23.47 -18.75 10.78
CA ASN A 194 22.15 -19.33 11.01
C ASN A 194 22.22 -20.86 10.94
N PHE A 195 23.11 -21.44 11.72
CA PHE A 195 23.25 -22.90 11.86
C PHE A 195 22.25 -23.43 12.90
N GLY A 196 21.45 -24.40 12.50
CA GLY A 196 20.58 -25.12 13.39
C GLY A 196 20.00 -26.35 12.77
#